data_87951d16f8e872f76daaf325c7fa0ee9
#
_entry.id   87951d16f8e872f76daaf325c7fa0ee9
#
_cell.length_a   1.000
_cell.length_b   1.000
_cell.length_c   1.000
_cell.angle_alpha   90.00
_cell.angle_beta   90.00
_cell.angle_gamma   90.00
#
_symmetry.space_group_name_H-M   'P 1'
#
loop_
_entity.id
_entity.type
_entity.pdbx_description
1 polymer ?
#
loop_
_entity_poly.entity_id
_entity_poly.type
_entity_poly.pdbx_seq_one_letter_code
_entity_poly.pdbx_strand_id
1 'polypeptide(L)'
;RRRHSFPTRRSSDLAAYLASRQYNVILLGGTVKGATAAVVGPIATEQLQRFNFTKGFFGTNGISLQGGFTTPDPQEAAVKQMAIARCHTAYVLSDASKFDKLSPITFATLDKATIITTKLPNSVYRNHTLVQEVNP
;
A
#
# COMPACT_ATOMS: atom_id res chain seq x y z
N ARG A 1 -18.13 20.23 -14.14
CA ARG A 1 -17.66 19.76 -13.94
C ARG A 1 -16.85 19.38 -13.81
N ARG A 2 -16.52 19.40 -14.07
CA ARG A 2 -15.80 18.84 -13.91
C ARG A 2 -14.91 18.36 -13.91
N ARG A 3 -14.36 18.22 -13.98
CA ARG A 3 -13.66 17.62 -13.90
C ARG A 3 -12.96 16.96 -13.83
N HIS A 4 -12.23 16.79 -14.17
CA HIS A 4 -11.71 16.01 -14.01
C HIS A 4 -10.80 15.56 -13.58
N SER A 5 -9.97 15.93 -14.22
CA SER A 5 -8.95 15.42 -13.38
C SER A 5 -9.20 13.99 -13.03
N PHE A 6 -8.22 13.33 -12.61
CA PHE A 6 -8.37 12.07 -12.11
C PHE A 6 -8.49 12.09 -10.71
N PRO A 7 -9.66 12.05 -10.21
CA PRO A 7 -9.85 11.87 -8.82
C PRO A 7 -9.30 10.52 -8.44
N THR A 8 -8.59 10.48 -7.35
CA THR A 8 -8.34 9.27 -6.66
C THR A 8 -9.67 8.63 -6.36
N ARG A 9 -9.89 7.43 -6.84
CA ARG A 9 -11.08 6.71 -6.48
C ARG A 9 -11.02 6.36 -5.01
N ARG A 10 -12.06 6.67 -4.31
CA ARG A 10 -12.21 6.28 -2.91
C ARG A 10 -12.43 4.79 -2.82
N SER A 11 -12.00 4.19 -1.71
CA SER A 11 -12.18 2.75 -1.48
C SER A 11 -13.63 2.33 -1.58
N SER A 12 -14.56 3.16 -1.08
CA SER A 12 -15.99 2.86 -1.16
C SER A 12 -16.49 2.85 -2.59
N ASP A 13 -16.02 3.74 -3.44
CA ASP A 13 -16.42 3.81 -4.85
C ASP A 13 -15.92 2.57 -5.61
N LEU A 14 -14.69 2.19 -5.38
CA LEU A 14 -14.11 1.01 -5.99
C LEU A 14 -14.81 -0.26 -5.51
N ALA A 15 -15.11 -0.35 -4.21
CA ALA A 15 -15.81 -1.49 -3.64
C ALA A 15 -17.21 -1.65 -4.27
N ALA A 16 -17.95 -0.55 -4.40
CA ALA A 16 -19.27 -0.58 -5.03
C ALA A 16 -19.20 -1.02 -6.49
N TYR A 17 -18.21 -0.51 -7.22
CA TYR A 17 -18.02 -0.88 -8.62
C TYR A 17 -17.72 -2.37 -8.77
N LEU A 18 -16.79 -2.89 -7.99
CA LEU A 18 -16.41 -4.29 -8.05
C LEU A 18 -17.56 -5.21 -7.62
N ALA A 19 -18.31 -4.82 -6.59
CA ALA A 19 -19.47 -5.58 -6.15
C ALA A 19 -20.55 -5.64 -7.24
N SER A 20 -20.75 -4.53 -7.97
CA SER A 20 -21.69 -4.50 -9.10
C SER A 20 -21.28 -5.43 -10.23
N ARG A 21 -20.00 -5.74 -10.34
CA ARG A 21 -19.45 -6.69 -11.31
C ARG A 21 -19.40 -8.12 -10.76
N GLN A 22 -20.08 -8.37 -9.66
CA GLN A 22 -20.20 -9.68 -9.03
C GLN A 22 -18.92 -10.24 -8.40
N TYR A 23 -17.95 -9.36 -8.11
CA TYR A 23 -16.82 -9.75 -7.28
C TYR A 23 -17.26 -9.77 -5.81
N ASN A 24 -16.75 -10.73 -5.06
CA ASN A 24 -16.97 -10.79 -3.63
C ASN A 24 -16.04 -9.78 -2.94
N VAL A 25 -16.60 -8.66 -2.48
CA VAL A 25 -15.83 -7.54 -1.93
C VAL A 25 -16.10 -7.41 -0.44
N ILE A 26 -15.02 -7.33 0.34
CA ILE A 26 -15.09 -7.03 1.76
C ILE A 26 -14.43 -5.67 1.98
N LEU A 27 -15.18 -4.73 2.53
CA LEU A 27 -14.67 -3.42 2.87
C LEU A 27 -14.26 -3.39 4.33
N LEU A 28 -13.01 -2.99 4.59
CA LEU A 28 -12.49 -2.93 5.94
C LEU A 28 -13.15 -1.80 6.73
N GLY A 29 -13.60 -2.11 7.93
CA GLY A 29 -14.13 -1.10 8.85
C GLY A 29 -13.02 -0.46 9.67
N GLY A 30 -13.32 0.67 10.29
CA GLY A 30 -12.39 1.39 11.13
C GLY A 30 -12.69 2.89 11.15
N THR A 31 -11.73 3.66 11.62
CA THR A 31 -11.82 5.12 11.66
C THR A 31 -11.33 5.69 10.32
N VAL A 32 -12.11 6.58 9.74
CA VAL A 32 -11.74 7.22 8.47
C VAL A 32 -10.99 8.52 8.77
N LYS A 33 -9.77 8.64 8.22
CA LYS A 33 -8.98 9.87 8.35
C LYS A 33 -9.48 10.91 7.35
N GLY A 34 -9.75 12.13 7.84
CA GLY A 34 -10.31 13.17 7.00
C GLY A 34 -9.43 13.59 5.83
N ALA A 35 -8.11 13.63 6.03
CA ALA A 35 -7.19 14.13 5.01
C ALA A 35 -7.01 13.17 3.83
N THR A 36 -6.97 11.87 4.10
CA THR A 36 -6.64 10.86 3.09
C THR A 36 -7.78 9.90 2.81
N ALA A 37 -8.86 9.96 3.60
CA ALA A 37 -9.96 9.01 3.59
C ALA A 37 -9.50 7.56 3.86
N ALA A 38 -8.31 7.39 4.42
CA ALA A 38 -7.80 6.08 4.79
C ALA A 38 -8.54 5.52 6.01
N VAL A 39 -8.76 4.21 6.02
CA VAL A 39 -9.35 3.51 7.15
C VAL A 39 -8.21 3.05 8.06
N VAL A 40 -8.24 3.47 9.30
CA VAL A 40 -7.16 3.23 10.26
C VAL A 40 -7.72 2.84 11.64
N GLY A 41 -6.82 2.57 12.56
CA GLY A 41 -7.14 2.35 13.97
C GLY A 41 -7.31 0.88 14.33
N PRO A 42 -7.57 0.62 15.63
CA PRO A 42 -7.57 -0.74 16.16
C PRO A 42 -8.68 -1.62 15.59
N ILE A 43 -9.83 -1.07 15.22
CA ILE A 43 -10.90 -1.84 14.57
C ILE A 43 -10.38 -2.42 13.26
N ALA A 44 -9.71 -1.59 12.44
CA ALA A 44 -9.16 -2.02 11.16
C ALA A 44 -8.07 -3.09 11.32
N THR A 45 -7.10 -2.84 12.20
CA THR A 45 -6.01 -3.79 12.40
C THR A 45 -6.50 -5.11 13.01
N GLU A 46 -7.50 -5.06 13.87
CA GLU A 46 -8.07 -6.26 14.48
C GLU A 46 -8.79 -7.12 13.44
N GLN A 47 -9.53 -6.51 12.53
CA GLN A 47 -10.16 -7.23 11.42
C GLN A 47 -9.10 -7.90 10.54
N LEU A 48 -8.04 -7.19 10.20
CA LEU A 48 -6.97 -7.72 9.35
C LEU A 48 -6.31 -8.96 9.94
N GLN A 49 -6.21 -9.05 11.27
CA GLN A 49 -5.59 -10.21 11.93
C GLN A 49 -6.29 -11.53 11.63
N ARG A 50 -7.55 -11.48 11.23
CA ARG A 50 -8.35 -12.69 10.98
C ARG A 50 -8.23 -13.21 9.55
N PHE A 51 -7.61 -12.46 8.66
CA PHE A 51 -7.51 -12.83 7.26
C PHE A 51 -6.14 -13.45 6.95
N ASN A 52 -6.16 -14.37 6.00
CA ASN A 52 -4.95 -14.90 5.38
C ASN A 52 -5.04 -14.59 3.90
N PHE A 53 -4.32 -13.56 3.47
CA PHE A 53 -4.39 -13.09 2.10
C PHE A 53 -3.38 -13.83 1.23
N THR A 54 -3.76 -14.15 0.01
CA THR A 54 -2.82 -14.68 -0.98
C THR A 54 -1.89 -13.56 -1.44
N LYS A 55 -2.45 -12.41 -1.80
CA LYS A 55 -1.69 -11.28 -2.29
C LYS A 55 -2.18 -9.99 -1.67
N GLY A 56 -1.25 -9.06 -1.43
CA GLY A 56 -1.57 -7.71 -1.02
C GLY A 56 -0.84 -6.69 -1.88
N PHE A 57 -1.48 -5.56 -2.15
CA PHE A 57 -0.92 -4.48 -2.95
C PHE A 57 -0.96 -3.20 -2.14
N PHE A 58 0.18 -2.53 -2.02
CA PHE A 58 0.34 -1.41 -1.12
C PHE A 58 1.01 -0.23 -1.82
N GLY A 59 0.58 0.97 -1.47
CA GLY A 59 1.31 2.18 -1.82
C GLY A 59 2.33 2.53 -0.75
N THR A 60 3.23 3.46 -1.07
CA THR A 60 4.24 3.95 -0.13
C THR A 60 4.55 5.40 -0.42
N ASN A 61 5.04 6.11 0.60
CA ASN A 61 5.52 7.48 0.43
C ASN A 61 7.02 7.54 0.20
N GLY A 62 7.76 6.55 0.67
CA GLY A 62 9.18 6.49 0.47
C GLY A 62 9.70 5.07 0.46
N ILE A 63 10.77 4.85 -0.28
CA ILE A 63 11.52 3.60 -0.34
C ILE A 63 12.99 3.95 -0.20
N SER A 64 13.65 3.39 0.82
CA SER A 64 15.08 3.65 1.02
C SER A 64 15.77 2.42 1.60
N LEU A 65 17.09 2.36 1.40
CA LEU A 65 17.89 1.29 2.00
C LEU A 65 17.89 1.41 3.53
N GLN A 66 17.82 2.64 4.02
CA GLN A 66 17.87 2.91 5.45
C GLN A 66 16.55 2.60 6.15
N GLY A 67 15.43 3.03 5.55
CA GLY A 67 14.11 2.96 6.21
C GLY A 67 13.18 1.90 5.67
N GLY A 68 13.52 1.25 4.58
CA GLY A 68 12.57 0.33 3.93
C GLY A 68 11.42 1.09 3.30
N PHE A 69 10.19 0.58 3.51
CA PHE A 69 8.98 1.24 3.03
C PHE A 69 8.43 2.14 4.13
N THR A 70 8.24 3.42 3.82
CA THR A 70 7.90 4.43 4.83
C THR A 70 6.68 5.26 4.44
N THR A 71 6.03 5.81 5.47
CA THR A 71 4.86 6.67 5.34
C THR A 71 4.88 7.70 6.49
N PRO A 72 4.25 8.88 6.32
CA PRO A 72 4.26 9.88 7.39
C PRO A 72 3.40 9.55 8.60
N ASP A 73 2.34 8.75 8.43
CA ASP A 73 1.32 8.58 9.44
C ASP A 73 1.45 7.25 10.18
N PRO A 74 1.64 7.28 11.52
CA PRO A 74 1.74 6.03 12.30
C PRO A 74 0.53 5.12 12.22
N GLN A 75 -0.68 5.68 12.11
CA GLN A 75 -1.90 4.87 12.03
C GLN A 75 -2.01 4.16 10.68
N GLU A 76 -1.67 4.84 9.59
CA GLU A 76 -1.64 4.20 8.28
C GLU A 76 -0.53 3.16 8.20
N ALA A 77 0.62 3.45 8.83
CA ALA A 77 1.72 2.49 8.92
C ALA A 77 1.29 1.21 9.64
N ALA A 78 0.55 1.33 10.73
CA ALA A 78 0.09 0.18 11.51
C ALA A 78 -0.84 -0.73 10.69
N VAL A 79 -1.75 -0.14 9.92
CA VAL A 79 -2.65 -0.91 9.05
C VAL A 79 -1.87 -1.62 7.96
N LYS A 80 -0.94 -0.93 7.30
CA LYS A 80 -0.11 -1.52 6.25
C LYS A 80 0.76 -2.64 6.80
N GLN A 81 1.39 -2.42 7.95
CA GLN A 81 2.23 -3.42 8.58
C GLN A 81 1.43 -4.69 8.90
N MET A 82 0.25 -4.54 9.48
CA MET A 82 -0.60 -5.68 9.80
C MET A 82 -1.03 -6.42 8.53
N ALA A 83 -1.46 -5.68 7.51
CA ALA A 83 -1.91 -6.29 6.26
C ALA A 83 -0.78 -7.07 5.57
N ILE A 84 0.42 -6.50 5.52
CA ILE A 84 1.59 -7.17 4.93
C ILE A 84 1.90 -8.47 5.69
N ALA A 85 1.84 -8.44 7.02
CA ALA A 85 2.10 -9.62 7.84
C ALA A 85 1.09 -10.74 7.58
N ARG A 86 -0.10 -10.42 7.07
CA ARG A 86 -1.14 -11.40 6.77
C ARG A 86 -1.17 -11.84 5.31
N CYS A 87 -0.27 -11.33 4.47
CA CYS A 87 -0.18 -11.71 3.07
C CYS A 87 0.83 -12.83 2.87
N HIS A 88 0.49 -13.79 1.99
CA HIS A 88 1.47 -14.75 1.51
C HIS A 88 2.52 -14.04 0.65
N THR A 89 2.06 -13.17 -0.24
CA THR A 89 2.94 -12.34 -1.07
C THR A 89 2.45 -10.89 -1.05
N ALA A 90 3.34 -9.98 -0.70
CA ALA A 90 3.04 -8.54 -0.69
C ALA A 90 3.78 -7.84 -1.82
N TYR A 91 3.11 -6.85 -2.42
CA TYR A 91 3.66 -6.01 -3.47
C TYR A 91 3.51 -4.55 -3.08
N VAL A 92 4.56 -3.78 -3.28
CA VAL A 92 4.51 -2.32 -3.13
C VAL A 92 4.60 -1.70 -4.52
N LEU A 93 3.60 -0.92 -4.87
CA LEU A 93 3.54 -0.22 -6.14
C LEU A 93 4.07 1.20 -5.97
N SER A 94 5.02 1.59 -6.80
CA SER A 94 5.67 2.89 -6.67
C SER A 94 6.19 3.36 -8.02
N ASP A 95 6.16 4.66 -8.24
CA ASP A 95 6.92 5.27 -9.32
C ASP A 95 8.35 5.60 -8.85
N ALA A 96 9.19 6.06 -9.78
CA ALA A 96 10.58 6.32 -9.50
C ALA A 96 10.79 7.42 -8.45
N SER A 97 9.83 8.32 -8.30
CA SER A 97 9.96 9.48 -7.41
C SER A 97 9.99 9.13 -5.92
N LYS A 98 9.54 7.94 -5.56
CA LYS A 98 9.49 7.52 -4.16
C LYS A 98 10.79 6.89 -3.66
N PHE A 99 11.68 6.51 -4.57
CA PHE A 99 12.96 5.90 -4.19
C PHE A 99 13.90 6.94 -3.57
N ASP A 100 14.72 6.47 -2.64
CA ASP A 100 15.69 7.28 -1.89
C ASP A 100 15.03 8.37 -1.05
N LYS A 101 13.78 8.15 -0.66
CA LYS A 101 13.04 9.04 0.24
C LYS A 101 12.71 8.32 1.53
N LEU A 102 12.85 9.04 2.63
CA LEU A 102 12.60 8.54 3.97
C LEU A 102 11.49 9.35 4.62
N SER A 103 10.35 8.74 4.84
CA SER A 103 9.28 9.29 5.65
C SER A 103 9.44 8.85 7.11
N PRO A 104 8.77 9.51 8.07
CA PRO A 104 9.03 9.26 9.49
C PRO A 104 8.79 7.84 9.99
N ILE A 105 7.86 7.10 9.41
CA ILE A 105 7.46 5.81 9.97
C ILE A 105 7.70 4.69 8.96
N THR A 106 8.47 3.67 9.34
CA THR A 106 8.64 2.45 8.55
C THR A 106 7.47 1.51 8.81
N PHE A 107 6.85 1.01 7.74
CA PHE A 107 5.82 -0.01 7.90
C PHE A 107 6.28 -1.41 7.47
N ALA A 108 7.39 -1.51 6.74
CA ALA A 108 7.98 -2.81 6.41
C ALA A 108 9.42 -2.63 5.95
N THR A 109 10.25 -3.62 6.21
CA THR A 109 11.60 -3.71 5.64
C THR A 109 11.50 -4.15 4.17
N LEU A 110 12.55 -3.89 3.38
CA LEU A 110 12.53 -4.13 1.95
C LEU A 110 12.25 -5.58 1.58
N ASP A 111 12.73 -6.52 2.40
CA ASP A 111 12.55 -7.95 2.15
C ASP A 111 11.11 -8.45 2.30
N LYS A 112 10.21 -7.62 2.82
CA LYS A 112 8.82 -8.02 3.08
C LYS A 112 7.89 -7.90 1.89
N ALA A 113 8.32 -7.23 0.82
CA ALA A 113 7.47 -7.02 -0.34
C ALA A 113 8.29 -6.96 -1.62
N THR A 114 7.68 -7.39 -2.71
CA THR A 114 8.21 -7.18 -4.06
C THR A 114 7.83 -5.77 -4.51
N ILE A 115 8.78 -5.06 -5.07
CA ILE A 115 8.52 -3.72 -5.62
C ILE A 115 8.06 -3.84 -7.06
N ILE A 116 6.96 -3.19 -7.40
CA ILE A 116 6.50 -3.02 -8.78
C ILE A 116 6.63 -1.54 -9.12
N THR A 117 7.45 -1.23 -10.11
CA THR A 117 7.72 0.16 -10.51
C THR A 117 7.84 0.26 -12.02
N THR A 118 7.73 1.46 -12.56
CA THR A 118 7.93 1.69 -13.98
C THR A 118 9.41 1.77 -14.34
N LYS A 119 10.21 2.35 -13.46
CA LYS A 119 11.66 2.48 -13.66
C LYS A 119 12.37 2.48 -12.31
N LEU A 120 13.28 1.53 -12.15
CA LEU A 120 14.10 1.45 -10.95
C LEU A 120 15.29 2.41 -11.10
N PRO A 121 15.40 3.45 -10.25
CA PRO A 121 16.47 4.43 -10.39
C PRO A 121 17.84 3.93 -9.95
N ASN A 122 17.88 2.91 -9.09
CA ASN A 122 19.14 2.37 -8.59
C ASN A 122 19.03 0.86 -8.42
N SER A 123 19.89 0.12 -9.10
CA SER A 123 19.87 -1.34 -9.09
C SER A 123 20.20 -1.95 -7.71
N VAL A 124 20.73 -1.17 -6.77
CA VAL A 124 21.07 -1.67 -5.43
C VAL A 124 19.87 -2.25 -4.70
N TYR A 125 18.67 -1.78 -4.99
CA TYR A 125 17.46 -2.32 -4.37
C TYR A 125 17.22 -3.80 -4.69
N ARG A 126 17.72 -4.27 -5.83
CA ARG A 126 17.61 -5.69 -6.21
C ARG A 126 18.40 -6.62 -5.30
N ASN A 127 19.35 -6.08 -4.53
CA ASN A 127 20.09 -6.87 -3.55
C ASN A 127 19.28 -7.14 -2.29
N HIS A 128 18.15 -6.45 -2.10
CA HIS A 128 17.35 -6.50 -0.89
C HIS A 128 15.97 -7.07 -1.08
N THR A 129 15.43 -7.00 -2.30
CA THR A 129 14.13 -7.54 -2.62
C THR A 129 13.98 -7.74 -4.12
N LEU A 130 12.92 -8.45 -4.52
CA LEU A 130 12.55 -8.59 -5.91
C LEU A 130 11.97 -7.27 -6.42
N VAL A 131 12.36 -6.87 -7.62
CA VAL A 131 11.84 -5.67 -8.27
C VAL A 131 11.37 -6.03 -9.66
N GLN A 132 10.12 -5.71 -9.96
CA GLN A 132 9.55 -5.87 -11.29
C GLN A 132 9.37 -4.50 -11.91
N GLU A 133 10.00 -4.29 -13.06
CA GLU A 133 9.79 -3.07 -13.84
C GLU A 133 8.71 -3.36 -14.88
N VAL A 134 7.70 -2.50 -14.93
CA VAL A 134 6.56 -2.66 -15.83
C VAL A 134 6.39 -1.44 -16.71
N ASN A 135 5.92 -1.64 -17.92
CA ASN A 135 5.57 -0.53 -18.80
C ASN A 135 4.12 -0.14 -18.54
N PRO A 136 3.87 1.17 -18.32
CA PRO A 136 2.51 1.63 -18.09
C PRO A 136 1.62 1.46 -19.30
#